data_39c06671f7524fe880bde18d7c1bf5b1
#
_entry.id   39c06671f7524fe880bde18d7c1bf5b1
#
_cell.length_a   1.000
_cell.length_b   1.000
_cell.length_c   1.000
_cell.angle_alpha   90.00
_cell.angle_beta   90.00
_cell.angle_gamma   90.00
#
_symmetry.space_group_name_H-M   'P 1'
#
loop_
_entity.id
_entity.type
_entity.pdbx_description
1 polymer ?
#
loop_
_entity_poly.entity_id
_entity_poly.type
_entity_poly.pdbx_seq_one_letter_code
_entity_poly.pdbx_strand_id
1 'polypeptide(L)'
;MTSQPIKNATEHLQSLVDGRAVYLDGQLVDDVTRHISFCQSVHTAAGLYDFQADPANADLMTFESPTSGRRVNRAWQMPTTYDELVTRRRALVSWAEQHAGFIGRSPDHLASAITGQLMGLDVFEEYDQGRAKAYWDYYVYARDNDLYLTYVIINPQVDRSKSAIELENNNPMMKIVDEDSEGVTVRGAKMLGTSAVMANEVFVAHLQPLRPEEVDYAISFAVPMNIPGLKILSRKS
;
A
#
# COMPACT_ATOMS: atom_id res chain seq x y z
N MET A 1 -7.06 -29.62 -8.54
CA MET A 1 -7.33 -28.33 -7.89
C MET A 1 -7.36 -27.30 -9.01
N THR A 2 -8.49 -26.65 -9.27
CA THR A 2 -8.56 -25.56 -10.24
C THR A 2 -7.78 -24.39 -9.67
N SER A 3 -6.67 -24.01 -10.32
CA SER A 3 -5.93 -22.81 -9.95
C SER A 3 -6.89 -21.62 -10.01
N GLN A 4 -6.94 -20.82 -8.93
CA GLN A 4 -7.70 -19.58 -8.98
C GLN A 4 -7.10 -18.68 -10.08
N PRO A 5 -7.93 -17.95 -10.84
CA PRO A 5 -7.45 -17.10 -11.92
C PRO A 5 -6.52 -16.00 -11.36
N ILE A 6 -5.61 -15.53 -12.21
CA ILE A 6 -4.78 -14.36 -11.93
C ILE A 6 -5.70 -13.15 -11.83
N LYS A 7 -5.48 -12.28 -10.83
CA LYS A 7 -6.25 -11.04 -10.65
C LYS A 7 -6.20 -10.18 -11.91
N ASN A 8 -7.37 -9.73 -12.37
CA ASN A 8 -7.56 -8.92 -13.56
C ASN A 8 -8.14 -7.53 -13.23
N ALA A 9 -8.34 -6.67 -14.26
CA ALA A 9 -8.87 -5.33 -14.08
C ALA A 9 -10.27 -5.32 -13.46
N THR A 10 -11.15 -6.23 -13.87
CA THR A 10 -12.52 -6.31 -13.33
C THR A 10 -12.52 -6.55 -11.83
N GLU A 11 -11.70 -7.51 -11.37
CA GLU A 11 -11.56 -7.82 -9.96
C GLU A 11 -10.95 -6.65 -9.18
N HIS A 12 -9.95 -5.97 -9.77
CA HIS A 12 -9.38 -4.77 -9.15
C HIS A 12 -10.41 -3.65 -9.02
N LEU A 13 -11.13 -3.30 -10.10
CA LEU A 13 -12.17 -2.27 -10.07
C LEU A 13 -13.27 -2.59 -9.06
N GLN A 14 -13.73 -3.85 -9.00
CA GLN A 14 -14.71 -4.29 -8.02
C GLN A 14 -14.22 -4.10 -6.58
N SER A 15 -12.95 -4.35 -6.32
CA SER A 15 -12.34 -4.19 -4.99
C SER A 15 -12.26 -2.73 -4.53
N LEU A 16 -12.43 -1.76 -5.43
CA LEU A 16 -12.43 -0.33 -5.09
C LEU A 16 -13.83 0.22 -4.77
N VAL A 17 -14.89 -0.55 -5.04
CA VAL A 17 -16.28 -0.21 -4.69
C VAL A 17 -16.54 -0.75 -3.28
N ASP A 18 -15.85 -0.21 -2.30
CA ASP A 18 -15.75 -0.74 -0.93
C ASP A 18 -16.31 0.21 0.14
N GLY A 19 -16.89 1.35 -0.27
CA GLY A 19 -17.45 2.34 0.65
C GLY A 19 -16.41 3.28 1.27
N ARG A 20 -15.20 3.36 0.70
CA ARG A 20 -14.14 4.29 1.13
C ARG A 20 -14.60 5.75 1.13
N ALA A 21 -14.21 6.51 2.14
CA ALA A 21 -14.58 7.91 2.28
C ALA A 21 -13.58 8.83 1.54
N VAL A 22 -13.81 9.05 0.25
CA VAL A 22 -13.02 9.97 -0.60
C VAL A 22 -13.74 11.29 -0.74
N TYR A 23 -13.04 12.40 -0.47
CA TYR A 23 -13.57 13.75 -0.63
C TYR A 23 -12.77 14.50 -1.70
N LEU A 24 -13.48 15.17 -2.60
CA LEU A 24 -12.89 16.09 -3.58
C LEU A 24 -13.59 17.45 -3.44
N ASP A 25 -12.81 18.52 -3.23
CA ASP A 25 -13.33 19.88 -2.99
C ASP A 25 -14.38 19.90 -1.86
N GLY A 26 -14.22 19.08 -0.82
CA GLY A 26 -15.13 18.98 0.33
C GLY A 26 -16.38 18.13 0.09
N GLN A 27 -16.58 17.60 -1.11
CA GLN A 27 -17.72 16.74 -1.44
C GLN A 27 -17.30 15.26 -1.42
N LEU A 28 -18.17 14.41 -0.86
CA LEU A 28 -17.98 12.95 -0.87
C LEU A 28 -18.10 12.43 -2.30
N VAL A 29 -17.19 11.58 -2.69
CA VAL A 29 -17.19 10.85 -3.97
C VAL A 29 -17.80 9.48 -3.74
N ASP A 30 -18.91 9.19 -4.41
CA ASP A 30 -19.65 7.94 -4.24
C ASP A 30 -18.89 6.72 -4.80
N ASP A 31 -18.24 6.87 -5.96
CA ASP A 31 -17.54 5.78 -6.66
C ASP A 31 -16.33 6.32 -7.42
N VAL A 32 -15.14 5.99 -6.95
CA VAL A 32 -13.87 6.42 -7.58
C VAL A 32 -13.67 5.81 -8.97
N THR A 33 -14.29 4.67 -9.26
CA THR A 33 -14.17 3.98 -10.55
C THR A 33 -14.95 4.69 -11.67
N ARG A 34 -15.92 5.54 -11.30
CA ARG A 34 -16.82 6.24 -12.23
C ARG A 34 -16.68 7.75 -12.18
N HIS A 35 -16.17 8.29 -11.08
CA HIS A 35 -16.05 9.74 -10.90
C HIS A 35 -15.08 10.33 -11.94
N ILE A 36 -15.52 11.40 -12.62
CA ILE A 36 -14.80 11.99 -13.77
C ILE A 36 -13.36 12.39 -13.46
N SER A 37 -13.06 12.80 -12.23
CA SER A 37 -11.71 13.20 -11.82
C SER A 37 -10.78 12.02 -11.52
N PHE A 38 -11.30 10.80 -11.39
CA PHE A 38 -10.50 9.64 -10.97
C PHE A 38 -10.57 8.46 -11.95
N CYS A 39 -11.69 8.30 -12.67
CA CYS A 39 -11.95 7.09 -13.46
C CYS A 39 -10.81 6.77 -14.44
N GLN A 40 -10.24 7.76 -15.11
CA GLN A 40 -9.16 7.52 -16.08
C GLN A 40 -7.91 6.91 -15.40
N SER A 41 -7.47 7.47 -14.27
CA SER A 41 -6.32 6.96 -13.53
C SER A 41 -6.60 5.58 -12.92
N VAL A 42 -7.81 5.39 -12.38
CA VAL A 42 -8.26 4.12 -11.80
C VAL A 42 -8.28 3.02 -12.86
N HIS A 43 -8.85 3.30 -14.06
CA HIS A 43 -8.86 2.34 -15.16
C HIS A 43 -7.47 2.07 -15.75
N THR A 44 -6.58 3.08 -15.78
CA THR A 44 -5.18 2.87 -16.18
C THR A 44 -4.49 1.91 -15.21
N ALA A 45 -4.69 2.08 -13.90
CA ALA A 45 -4.13 1.16 -12.91
C ALA A 45 -4.74 -0.25 -13.03
N ALA A 46 -6.05 -0.35 -13.25
CA ALA A 46 -6.72 -1.62 -13.49
C ALA A 46 -6.17 -2.35 -14.73
N GLY A 47 -5.85 -1.63 -15.79
CA GLY A 47 -5.25 -2.19 -17.01
C GLY A 47 -3.92 -2.90 -16.77
N LEU A 48 -3.18 -2.56 -15.70
CA LEU A 48 -1.96 -3.31 -15.33
C LEU A 48 -2.30 -4.75 -14.88
N TYR A 49 -3.44 -4.94 -14.24
CA TYR A 49 -3.91 -6.27 -13.84
C TYR A 49 -4.41 -7.10 -15.03
N ASP A 50 -5.02 -6.47 -16.05
CA ASP A 50 -5.33 -7.18 -17.31
C ASP A 50 -4.05 -7.59 -18.03
N PHE A 51 -3.05 -6.69 -18.11
CA PHE A 51 -1.76 -7.02 -18.71
C PHE A 51 -1.09 -8.22 -18.04
N GLN A 52 -1.11 -8.31 -16.70
CA GLN A 52 -0.54 -9.47 -16.00
C GLN A 52 -1.36 -10.75 -16.18
N ALA A 53 -2.68 -10.63 -16.33
CA ALA A 53 -3.59 -11.77 -16.49
C ALA A 53 -3.64 -12.30 -17.92
N ASP A 54 -3.12 -11.54 -18.90
CA ASP A 54 -3.01 -11.99 -20.27
C ASP A 54 -2.10 -13.24 -20.35
N PRO A 55 -2.56 -14.35 -20.94
CA PRO A 55 -1.76 -15.58 -21.08
C PRO A 55 -0.38 -15.34 -21.71
N ALA A 56 -0.23 -14.35 -22.59
CA ALA A 56 1.05 -14.01 -23.20
C ALA A 56 2.07 -13.42 -22.22
N ASN A 57 1.59 -12.80 -21.14
CA ASN A 57 2.41 -12.09 -20.16
C ASN A 57 2.49 -12.83 -18.81
N ALA A 58 1.56 -13.74 -18.55
CA ALA A 58 1.36 -14.37 -17.23
C ALA A 58 2.65 -14.98 -16.65
N ASP A 59 3.45 -15.66 -17.49
CA ASP A 59 4.69 -16.30 -17.03
C ASP A 59 5.78 -15.29 -16.65
N LEU A 60 5.83 -14.14 -17.32
CA LEU A 60 6.73 -13.06 -16.95
C LEU A 60 6.24 -12.32 -15.72
N MET A 61 4.94 -11.98 -15.71
CA MET A 61 4.35 -11.05 -14.73
C MET A 61 4.03 -11.70 -13.39
N THR A 62 3.92 -13.02 -13.35
CA THR A 62 3.49 -13.73 -12.13
C THR A 62 4.44 -14.85 -11.74
N PHE A 63 4.32 -15.29 -10.50
CA PHE A 63 4.98 -16.48 -9.97
C PHE A 63 4.00 -17.24 -9.08
N GLU A 64 4.28 -18.51 -8.80
CA GLU A 64 3.48 -19.31 -7.90
C GLU A 64 3.82 -18.96 -6.44
N SER A 65 2.81 -18.52 -5.66
CA SER A 65 2.97 -18.24 -4.25
C SER A 65 3.34 -19.52 -3.49
N PRO A 66 4.41 -19.53 -2.68
CA PRO A 66 4.82 -20.72 -1.93
C PRO A 66 3.86 -21.12 -0.81
N THR A 67 2.91 -20.25 -0.43
CA THR A 67 1.95 -20.52 0.63
C THR A 67 0.59 -20.95 0.08
N SER A 68 0.09 -20.29 -0.96
CA SER A 68 -1.26 -20.55 -1.50
C SER A 68 -1.26 -21.37 -2.80
N GLY A 69 -0.12 -21.51 -3.48
CA GLY A 69 -0.04 -22.10 -4.82
C GLY A 69 -0.73 -21.26 -5.91
N ARG A 70 -1.20 -20.06 -5.59
CA ARG A 70 -1.81 -19.14 -6.56
C ARG A 70 -0.74 -18.42 -7.36
N ARG A 71 -1.05 -18.09 -8.59
CA ARG A 71 -0.22 -17.18 -9.38
C ARG A 71 -0.52 -15.73 -8.96
N VAL A 72 0.50 -15.05 -8.48
CA VAL A 72 0.43 -13.67 -7.95
C VAL A 72 1.49 -12.81 -8.62
N ASN A 73 1.35 -11.49 -8.54
CA ASN A 73 2.29 -10.57 -9.19
C ASN A 73 3.73 -10.80 -8.75
N ARG A 74 4.64 -10.79 -9.72
CA ARG A 74 6.07 -11.02 -9.50
C ARG A 74 6.74 -9.92 -8.69
N ALA A 75 6.14 -8.75 -8.55
CA ALA A 75 6.65 -7.71 -7.64
C ALA A 75 6.73 -8.18 -6.18
N TRP A 76 5.90 -9.16 -5.79
CA TRP A 76 5.89 -9.78 -4.46
C TRP A 76 6.92 -10.91 -4.31
N GLN A 77 7.63 -11.31 -5.37
CA GLN A 77 8.62 -12.37 -5.28
C GLN A 77 9.85 -11.91 -4.49
N MET A 78 10.27 -12.71 -3.53
CA MET A 78 11.59 -12.61 -2.91
C MET A 78 12.59 -13.35 -3.80
N PRO A 79 13.41 -12.68 -4.60
CA PRO A 79 14.36 -13.35 -5.48
C PRO A 79 15.49 -13.97 -4.63
N THR A 80 15.78 -15.24 -4.86
CA THR A 80 16.88 -15.98 -4.23
C THR A 80 18.01 -16.28 -5.19
N THR A 81 17.79 -16.05 -6.48
CA THR A 81 18.79 -16.25 -7.53
C THR A 81 18.90 -15.01 -8.43
N TYR A 82 20.01 -14.91 -9.16
CA TYR A 82 20.22 -13.86 -10.14
C TYR A 82 19.15 -13.86 -11.24
N ASP A 83 18.77 -15.03 -11.74
CA ASP A 83 17.78 -15.17 -12.80
C ASP A 83 16.38 -14.74 -12.34
N GLU A 84 15.99 -15.03 -11.10
CA GLU A 84 14.76 -14.53 -10.50
C GLU A 84 14.78 -13.00 -10.38
N LEU A 85 15.89 -12.41 -9.95
CA LEU A 85 16.05 -10.96 -9.86
C LEU A 85 15.94 -10.30 -11.24
N VAL A 86 16.57 -10.87 -12.28
CA VAL A 86 16.49 -10.38 -13.65
C VAL A 86 15.06 -10.50 -14.19
N THR A 87 14.40 -11.64 -13.96
CA THR A 87 13.03 -11.87 -14.42
C THR A 87 12.05 -10.91 -13.73
N ARG A 88 12.20 -10.73 -12.42
CA ARG A 88 11.43 -9.75 -11.64
C ARG A 88 11.61 -8.33 -12.21
N ARG A 89 12.85 -7.92 -12.46
CA ARG A 89 13.14 -6.60 -13.07
C ARG A 89 12.44 -6.44 -14.42
N ARG A 90 12.47 -7.46 -15.29
CA ARG A 90 11.77 -7.43 -16.59
C ARG A 90 10.28 -7.26 -16.44
N ALA A 91 9.65 -7.95 -15.49
CA ALA A 91 8.23 -7.77 -15.18
C ALA A 91 7.89 -6.33 -14.77
N LEU A 92 8.69 -5.72 -13.87
CA LEU A 92 8.49 -4.33 -13.44
C LEU A 92 8.66 -3.34 -14.60
N VAL A 93 9.64 -3.56 -15.48
CA VAL A 93 9.84 -2.74 -16.69
C VAL A 93 8.63 -2.83 -17.62
N SER A 94 8.10 -4.05 -17.85
CA SER A 94 6.92 -4.25 -18.69
C SER A 94 5.70 -3.50 -18.17
N TRP A 95 5.49 -3.46 -16.85
CA TRP A 95 4.42 -2.64 -16.26
C TRP A 95 4.68 -1.13 -16.44
N ALA A 96 5.92 -0.68 -16.22
CA ALA A 96 6.27 0.73 -16.40
C ALA A 96 6.03 1.19 -17.86
N GLU A 97 6.27 0.33 -18.83
CA GLU A 97 5.98 0.59 -20.26
C GLU A 97 4.48 0.77 -20.52
N GLN A 98 3.60 0.01 -19.85
CA GLN A 98 2.14 0.13 -20.03
C GLN A 98 1.60 1.52 -19.67
N HIS A 99 2.16 2.17 -18.66
CA HIS A 99 1.74 3.50 -18.24
C HIS A 99 2.75 4.61 -18.56
N ALA A 100 3.79 4.30 -19.34
CA ALA A 100 4.84 5.25 -19.80
C ALA A 100 5.46 6.06 -18.61
N GLY A 101 5.52 5.48 -17.42
CA GLY A 101 6.04 6.12 -16.21
C GLY A 101 5.09 7.14 -15.55
N PHE A 102 3.86 7.34 -16.03
CA PHE A 102 2.93 8.35 -15.48
C PHE A 102 2.23 7.92 -14.19
N ILE A 103 2.15 6.62 -13.86
CA ILE A 103 1.70 6.19 -12.54
C ILE A 103 2.87 6.33 -11.58
N GLY A 104 2.85 7.37 -10.75
CA GLY A 104 3.96 7.70 -9.85
C GLY A 104 4.25 6.63 -8.79
N ARG A 105 3.25 5.83 -8.41
CA ARG A 105 3.35 4.67 -7.50
C ARG A 105 2.41 3.59 -7.99
N SER A 106 2.90 2.78 -8.93
CA SER A 106 2.24 1.60 -9.43
C SER A 106 2.18 0.50 -8.35
N PRO A 107 1.36 -0.56 -8.53
CA PRO A 107 1.19 -1.62 -7.50
C PRO A 107 2.50 -2.28 -7.07
N ASP A 108 3.49 -2.38 -7.97
CA ASP A 108 4.81 -2.96 -7.70
C ASP A 108 5.66 -2.14 -6.72
N HIS A 109 5.38 -0.84 -6.56
CA HIS A 109 6.23 0.04 -5.78
C HIS A 109 6.30 -0.39 -4.30
N LEU A 110 5.16 -0.47 -3.62
CA LEU A 110 5.14 -0.86 -2.21
C LEU A 110 5.29 -2.38 -2.02
N ALA A 111 4.80 -3.17 -2.97
CA ALA A 111 5.08 -4.60 -3.00
C ALA A 111 6.59 -4.88 -2.96
N SER A 112 7.37 -4.15 -3.76
CA SER A 112 8.83 -4.24 -3.76
C SER A 112 9.47 -3.77 -2.45
N ALA A 113 8.96 -2.68 -1.87
CA ALA A 113 9.48 -2.14 -0.61
C ALA A 113 9.27 -3.13 0.55
N ILE A 114 8.06 -3.68 0.69
CA ILE A 114 7.73 -4.67 1.72
C ILE A 114 8.54 -5.95 1.51
N THR A 115 8.62 -6.45 0.27
CA THR A 115 9.43 -7.62 -0.06
C THR A 115 10.89 -7.43 0.34
N GLY A 116 11.46 -6.25 0.02
CA GLY A 116 12.84 -5.93 0.40
C GLY A 116 13.07 -5.85 1.91
N GLN A 117 12.14 -5.28 2.65
CA GLN A 117 12.22 -5.22 4.12
C GLN A 117 12.16 -6.62 4.74
N LEU A 118 11.30 -7.50 4.22
CA LEU A 118 11.15 -8.86 4.73
C LEU A 118 12.28 -9.81 4.30
N MET A 119 13.09 -9.46 3.32
CA MET A 119 14.36 -10.16 3.07
C MET A 119 15.39 -9.94 4.20
N GLY A 120 15.17 -8.95 5.08
CA GLY A 120 15.92 -8.72 6.32
C GLY A 120 15.01 -8.87 7.55
N LEU A 121 14.15 -9.90 7.57
CA LEU A 121 13.19 -10.14 8.66
C LEU A 121 13.85 -10.36 10.01
N ASP A 122 15.05 -10.93 10.02
CA ASP A 122 15.91 -11.16 11.19
C ASP A 122 16.11 -9.88 12.02
N VAL A 123 16.24 -8.73 11.39
CA VAL A 123 16.34 -7.43 12.09
C VAL A 123 15.08 -7.12 12.90
N PHE A 124 13.90 -7.49 12.38
CA PHE A 124 12.63 -7.29 13.10
C PHE A 124 12.45 -8.34 14.21
N GLU A 125 12.90 -9.58 13.97
CA GLU A 125 12.84 -10.68 14.95
C GLU A 125 13.73 -10.41 16.16
N GLU A 126 14.89 -9.80 15.97
CA GLU A 126 15.77 -9.36 17.07
C GLU A 126 15.10 -8.36 17.99
N TYR A 127 14.21 -7.51 17.46
CA TYR A 127 13.48 -6.53 18.25
C TYR A 127 12.22 -7.13 18.91
N ASP A 128 11.35 -7.78 18.13
CA ASP A 128 10.09 -8.38 18.62
C ASP A 128 9.60 -9.47 17.64
N GLN A 129 9.65 -10.71 18.06
CA GLN A 129 9.25 -11.86 17.25
C GLN A 129 7.75 -11.83 16.87
N GLY A 130 6.88 -11.32 17.76
CA GLY A 130 5.45 -11.23 17.51
C GLY A 130 5.14 -10.21 16.39
N ARG A 131 5.79 -9.06 16.43
CA ARG A 131 5.66 -8.02 15.40
C ARG A 131 6.28 -8.46 14.08
N ALA A 132 7.43 -9.13 14.10
CA ALA A 132 8.05 -9.71 12.92
C ALA A 132 7.10 -10.72 12.24
N LYS A 133 6.51 -11.63 13.04
CA LYS A 133 5.51 -12.57 12.55
C LYS A 133 4.29 -11.87 11.96
N ALA A 134 3.74 -10.86 12.62
CA ALA A 134 2.59 -10.10 12.13
C ALA A 134 2.92 -9.41 10.79
N TYR A 135 4.15 -8.91 10.63
CA TYR A 135 4.60 -8.30 9.38
C TYR A 135 4.75 -9.34 8.25
N TRP A 136 5.27 -10.52 8.56
CA TRP A 136 5.30 -11.65 7.64
C TRP A 136 3.90 -12.09 7.22
N ASP A 137 2.98 -12.24 8.17
CA ASP A 137 1.59 -12.63 7.90
C ASP A 137 0.88 -11.59 7.01
N TYR A 138 1.13 -10.30 7.25
CA TYR A 138 0.63 -9.22 6.39
C TYR A 138 1.19 -9.31 4.95
N TYR A 139 2.48 -9.59 4.79
CA TYR A 139 3.06 -9.79 3.47
C TYR A 139 2.42 -10.97 2.73
N VAL A 140 2.24 -12.09 3.41
CA VAL A 140 1.58 -13.27 2.82
C VAL A 140 0.15 -12.91 2.38
N TYR A 141 -0.60 -12.22 3.23
CA TYR A 141 -1.93 -11.74 2.91
C TYR A 141 -1.94 -10.80 1.70
N ALA A 142 -1.10 -9.77 1.70
CA ALA A 142 -1.06 -8.78 0.63
C ALA A 142 -0.62 -9.39 -0.71
N ARG A 143 0.38 -10.27 -0.69
CA ARG A 143 0.86 -11.00 -1.85
C ARG A 143 -0.22 -11.94 -2.41
N ASP A 144 -0.84 -12.77 -1.56
CA ASP A 144 -1.76 -13.81 -2.00
C ASP A 144 -3.11 -13.25 -2.45
N ASN A 145 -3.43 -12.01 -2.09
CA ASN A 145 -4.56 -11.25 -2.61
C ASN A 145 -4.16 -10.25 -3.71
N ASP A 146 -2.89 -10.21 -4.08
CA ASP A 146 -2.33 -9.33 -5.11
C ASP A 146 -2.81 -7.87 -4.92
N LEU A 147 -2.59 -7.34 -3.70
CA LEU A 147 -3.10 -6.03 -3.32
C LEU A 147 -2.32 -4.90 -3.98
N TYR A 148 -3.05 -3.86 -4.38
CA TYR A 148 -2.44 -2.57 -4.67
C TYR A 148 -2.30 -1.78 -3.37
N LEU A 149 -1.07 -1.49 -2.98
CA LEU A 149 -0.77 -0.72 -1.79
C LEU A 149 -0.24 0.66 -2.16
N THR A 150 -0.69 1.67 -1.42
CA THR A 150 0.00 2.98 -1.37
C THR A 150 0.59 3.21 -0.01
N TYR A 151 1.44 4.23 0.13
CA TYR A 151 1.98 4.61 1.43
C TYR A 151 1.92 6.12 1.67
N VAL A 152 1.92 6.48 2.93
CA VAL A 152 1.96 7.86 3.40
C VAL A 152 2.99 7.99 4.52
N ILE A 153 3.97 8.87 4.33
CA ILE A 153 5.08 9.09 5.28
C ILE A 153 5.19 10.56 5.72
N ILE A 154 4.64 11.48 4.91
CA ILE A 154 4.81 12.90 5.12
C ILE A 154 3.76 13.41 6.12
N ASN A 155 4.22 14.07 7.16
CA ASN A 155 3.34 14.75 8.11
C ASN A 155 2.73 16.02 7.48
N PRO A 156 1.55 16.46 7.94
CA PRO A 156 0.98 17.74 7.53
C PRO A 156 1.93 18.90 7.78
N GLN A 157 1.69 20.02 7.10
CA GLN A 157 2.46 21.26 7.30
C GLN A 157 2.21 21.80 8.70
N VAL A 158 3.27 21.85 9.49
CA VAL A 158 3.29 22.38 10.87
C VAL A 158 4.54 23.22 11.06
N ASP A 159 4.62 23.91 12.16
CA ASP A 159 5.84 24.61 12.56
C ASP A 159 6.98 23.59 12.80
N ARG A 160 7.89 23.51 11.83
CA ARG A 160 9.00 22.55 11.85
C ARG A 160 10.10 22.88 12.85
N SER A 161 10.05 24.06 13.48
CA SER A 161 10.96 24.43 14.56
C SER A 161 10.59 23.78 15.88
N LYS A 162 9.37 23.23 15.98
CA LYS A 162 8.81 22.59 17.17
C LYS A 162 8.80 21.08 17.04
N SER A 163 9.02 20.40 18.15
CA SER A 163 8.81 18.95 18.26
C SER A 163 7.31 18.60 18.23
N ALA A 164 7.00 17.30 18.06
CA ALA A 164 5.62 16.83 18.05
C ALA A 164 4.88 17.18 19.37
N ILE A 165 5.57 17.10 20.49
CA ILE A 165 5.00 17.44 21.81
C ILE A 165 4.77 18.96 21.95
N GLU A 166 5.71 19.77 21.49
CA GLU A 166 5.62 21.25 21.56
C GLU A 166 4.47 21.84 20.71
N LEU A 167 3.93 21.09 19.77
CA LEU A 167 2.74 21.49 18.99
C LEU A 167 1.43 21.31 19.76
N GLU A 168 1.43 20.61 20.88
CA GLU A 168 0.30 20.40 21.80
C GLU A 168 -1.00 19.93 21.10
N ASN A 169 -2.13 20.51 21.52
CA ASN A 169 -3.48 20.09 21.08
C ASN A 169 -3.78 20.35 19.59
N ASN A 170 -2.99 21.15 18.91
CA ASN A 170 -3.12 21.46 17.48
C ASN A 170 -2.21 20.61 16.59
N ASN A 171 -1.59 19.57 17.13
CA ASN A 171 -0.72 18.70 16.36
C ASN A 171 -1.52 17.76 15.46
N PRO A 172 -1.48 17.92 14.12
CA PRO A 172 -2.16 17.05 13.17
C PRO A 172 -1.38 15.77 12.87
N MET A 173 -0.18 15.56 13.45
CA MET A 173 0.63 14.40 13.17
C MET A 173 -0.04 13.13 13.72
N MET A 174 0.15 12.02 12.97
CA MET A 174 -0.40 10.72 13.34
C MET A 174 0.24 10.21 14.62
N LYS A 175 -0.59 9.83 15.59
CA LYS A 175 -0.15 9.22 16.87
C LYS A 175 -1.13 8.19 17.39
N ILE A 176 -0.67 7.35 18.29
CA ILE A 176 -1.52 6.49 19.13
C ILE A 176 -2.22 7.38 20.16
N VAL A 177 -3.52 7.19 20.33
CA VAL A 177 -4.32 7.91 21.33
C VAL A 177 -4.94 6.96 22.36
N ASP A 178 -5.04 5.68 22.03
CA ASP A 178 -5.51 4.62 22.92
C ASP A 178 -4.98 3.26 22.45
N GLU A 179 -4.78 2.34 23.39
CA GLU A 179 -4.33 0.97 23.14
C GLU A 179 -5.01 0.03 24.17
N ASP A 180 -5.60 -1.05 23.65
CA ASP A 180 -6.24 -2.10 24.46
C ASP A 180 -5.95 -3.49 23.88
N SER A 181 -6.65 -4.51 24.41
CA SER A 181 -6.48 -5.90 23.94
C SER A 181 -6.99 -6.15 22.52
N GLU A 182 -7.82 -5.26 21.97
CA GLU A 182 -8.37 -5.35 20.62
C GLU A 182 -7.46 -4.67 19.58
N GLY A 183 -6.58 -3.75 20.02
CA GLY A 183 -5.64 -3.07 19.12
C GLY A 183 -5.29 -1.65 19.54
N VAL A 184 -4.96 -0.82 18.57
CA VAL A 184 -4.56 0.57 18.77
C VAL A 184 -5.52 1.53 18.07
N THR A 185 -5.93 2.59 18.79
CA THR A 185 -6.64 3.72 18.18
C THR A 185 -5.64 4.80 17.80
N VAL A 186 -5.63 5.18 16.52
CA VAL A 186 -4.75 6.21 16.01
C VAL A 186 -5.53 7.45 15.60
N ARG A 187 -4.90 8.63 15.76
CA ARG A 187 -5.46 9.90 15.34
C ARG A 187 -4.40 10.76 14.68
N GLY A 188 -4.79 11.45 13.62
CA GLY A 188 -3.91 12.40 12.93
C GLY A 188 -4.07 12.32 11.42
N ALA A 189 -3.13 12.92 10.71
CA ALA A 189 -3.13 12.96 9.26
C ALA A 189 -1.74 12.71 8.68
N LYS A 190 -1.73 12.22 7.46
CA LYS A 190 -0.54 12.13 6.60
C LYS A 190 -0.86 12.76 5.24
N MET A 191 0.16 13.17 4.53
CA MET A 191 0.03 13.81 3.22
C MET A 191 0.72 13.00 2.12
N LEU A 192 0.36 13.35 0.87
CA LEU A 192 0.98 12.81 -0.33
C LEU A 192 0.75 11.31 -0.52
N GLY A 193 -0.50 10.86 -0.26
CA GLY A 193 -0.97 9.51 -0.58
C GLY A 193 -1.15 9.34 -2.09
N THR A 194 -0.05 9.32 -2.84
CA THR A 194 -0.07 9.09 -4.28
C THR A 194 -0.74 7.75 -4.58
N SER A 195 -1.67 7.73 -5.52
CA SER A 195 -2.47 6.54 -5.88
C SER A 195 -3.50 6.07 -4.84
N ALA A 196 -3.75 6.81 -3.75
CA ALA A 196 -4.64 6.39 -2.67
C ALA A 196 -6.06 6.01 -3.18
N VAL A 197 -6.61 6.74 -4.15
CA VAL A 197 -7.96 6.46 -4.67
C VAL A 197 -8.05 5.16 -5.45
N MET A 198 -6.94 4.61 -5.93
CA MET A 198 -6.87 3.39 -6.74
C MET A 198 -6.18 2.22 -6.02
N ALA A 199 -5.75 2.42 -4.78
CA ALA A 199 -5.14 1.39 -3.94
C ALA A 199 -6.17 0.67 -3.06
N ASN A 200 -5.89 -0.58 -2.70
CA ASN A 200 -6.70 -1.36 -1.77
C ASN A 200 -6.44 -0.97 -0.32
N GLU A 201 -5.16 -0.76 0.03
CA GLU A 201 -4.73 -0.44 1.38
C GLU A 201 -3.67 0.67 1.39
N VAL A 202 -3.53 1.31 2.54
CA VAL A 202 -2.48 2.29 2.79
C VAL A 202 -1.53 1.81 3.88
N PHE A 203 -0.23 1.86 3.56
CA PHE A 203 0.84 1.69 4.52
C PHE A 203 1.22 3.06 5.10
N VAL A 204 0.97 3.25 6.37
CA VAL A 204 1.34 4.45 7.11
C VAL A 204 2.69 4.20 7.75
N ALA A 205 3.65 5.09 7.52
CA ALA A 205 4.97 4.97 8.13
C ALA A 205 5.44 6.29 8.72
N HIS A 206 6.33 6.18 9.71
CA HIS A 206 7.05 7.28 10.30
C HIS A 206 8.54 7.13 10.00
N LEU A 207 9.14 8.12 9.34
CA LEU A 207 10.55 8.07 8.93
C LEU A 207 11.43 9.13 9.63
N GLN A 208 10.83 10.05 10.36
CA GLN A 208 11.59 11.10 11.04
C GLN A 208 12.11 10.58 12.38
N PRO A 209 13.33 10.95 12.79
CA PRO A 209 13.79 10.66 14.13
C PRO A 209 12.85 11.27 15.18
N LEU A 210 12.52 10.50 16.20
CA LEU A 210 11.70 10.92 17.33
C LEU A 210 12.54 10.97 18.59
N ARG A 211 12.13 11.82 19.53
CA ARG A 211 12.69 11.83 20.88
C ARG A 211 12.06 10.72 21.73
N PRO A 212 12.71 10.24 22.81
CA PRO A 212 12.15 9.19 23.65
C PRO A 212 10.73 9.49 24.19
N GLU A 213 10.43 10.75 24.46
CA GLU A 213 9.13 11.21 24.94
C GLU A 213 8.04 11.28 23.85
N GLU A 214 8.42 11.11 22.58
CA GLU A 214 7.50 11.13 21.42
C GLU A 214 7.09 9.71 20.97
N VAL A 215 7.15 8.72 21.86
CA VAL A 215 6.91 7.31 21.56
C VAL A 215 5.56 7.06 20.90
N ASP A 216 4.49 7.81 21.27
CA ASP A 216 3.16 7.65 20.68
C ASP A 216 3.10 7.97 19.19
N TYR A 217 4.08 8.69 18.66
CA TYR A 217 4.23 9.01 17.24
C TYR A 217 5.04 7.95 16.47
N ALA A 218 5.69 7.03 17.17
CA ALA A 218 6.53 5.98 16.60
C ALA A 218 5.68 4.81 16.09
N ILE A 219 4.81 5.07 15.12
CA ILE A 219 3.87 4.05 14.62
C ILE A 219 4.01 3.85 13.11
N SER A 220 4.02 2.58 12.69
CA SER A 220 3.86 2.16 11.30
C SER A 220 2.87 1.01 11.23
N PHE A 221 1.93 1.08 10.29
CA PHE A 221 0.86 0.10 10.13
C PHE A 221 0.27 0.12 8.72
N ALA A 222 -0.46 -0.91 8.36
CA ALA A 222 -1.26 -0.94 7.14
C ALA A 222 -2.74 -1.13 7.48
N VAL A 223 -3.61 -0.47 6.71
CA VAL A 223 -5.06 -0.59 6.87
C VAL A 223 -5.78 -0.51 5.53
N PRO A 224 -6.95 -1.18 5.39
CA PRO A 224 -7.82 -1.03 4.24
C PRO A 224 -8.29 0.42 4.06
N MET A 225 -8.49 0.83 2.79
CA MET A 225 -8.95 2.21 2.48
C MET A 225 -10.34 2.51 2.98
N ASN A 226 -11.14 1.50 3.31
CA ASN A 226 -12.51 1.62 3.79
C ASN A 226 -12.65 1.45 5.32
N ILE A 227 -11.53 1.39 6.06
CA ILE A 227 -11.62 1.26 7.52
C ILE A 227 -12.38 2.45 8.11
N PRO A 228 -13.26 2.22 9.12
CA PRO A 228 -14.00 3.31 9.77
C PRO A 228 -13.07 4.40 10.30
N GLY A 229 -13.40 5.67 10.01
CA GLY A 229 -12.63 6.82 10.45
C GLY A 229 -11.56 7.30 9.46
N LEU A 230 -11.11 6.48 8.51
CA LEU A 230 -10.19 6.92 7.46
C LEU A 230 -10.91 7.81 6.45
N LYS A 231 -10.31 8.96 6.14
CA LYS A 231 -10.79 9.89 5.09
C LYS A 231 -9.66 10.21 4.13
N ILE A 232 -9.92 10.10 2.84
CA ILE A 232 -9.01 10.49 1.78
C ILE A 232 -9.43 11.86 1.28
N LEU A 233 -8.62 12.87 1.52
CA LEU A 233 -8.88 14.24 1.08
C LEU A 233 -8.10 14.50 -0.21
N SER A 234 -8.81 14.49 -1.34
CA SER A 234 -8.24 14.75 -2.66
C SER A 234 -8.41 16.24 -3.01
N ARG A 235 -7.48 16.73 -3.81
CA ARG A 235 -7.57 18.09 -4.38
C ARG A 235 -7.59 18.00 -5.90
N LYS A 236 -8.21 18.97 -6.55
CA LYS A 236 -8.02 19.20 -7.99
C LYS A 236 -6.56 19.53 -8.28
N SER A 237 -6.05 18.93 -9.33
CA SER A 237 -4.75 19.27 -9.93
C SER A 237 -4.86 20.56 -10.74
#